data_79e2c012d14be13d3b067b54ec7bca5d
#
_entry.id   79e2c012d14be13d3b067b54ec7bca5d
#
_cell.length_a   1.000
_cell.length_b   1.000
_cell.length_c   1.000
_cell.angle_alpha   90.00
_cell.angle_beta   90.00
_cell.angle_gamma   90.00
#
_symmetry.space_group_name_H-M   'P 1'
#
loop_
_entity.id
_entity.type
_entity.pdbx_description
1 polymer ?
#
loop_
_entity_poly.entity_id
_entity_poly.type
_entity_poly.pdbx_seq_one_letter_code
_entity_poly.pdbx_strand_id
1 'polypeptide(L)'
;MSGTEPAHPSPVGSQSAAISNLTVRLLSQYTGRGPTRARTFFNDDMVTVVLQDTLTKAETTLVDKDRRELVLLTRLTFQEVMGDDLIAGIEAITGRAVTAFLSANHIDPDIAVETFILAPTQPALADPAQTRAAAGFQAAGTA
;
A
#
# COMPACT_ATOMS: atom_id res chain seq x y z
N MET A 1 -32.72 27.79 -9.74
CA MET A 1 -31.25 27.58 -9.87
C MET A 1 -30.85 26.46 -8.95
N SER A 2 -30.74 25.26 -9.50
CA SER A 2 -30.31 24.09 -8.75
C SER A 2 -28.79 24.12 -8.65
N GLY A 3 -28.29 24.51 -7.47
CA GLY A 3 -26.88 24.42 -7.17
C GLY A 3 -26.48 22.93 -7.03
N THR A 4 -25.71 22.45 -7.97
CA THR A 4 -25.08 21.15 -7.83
C THR A 4 -24.00 21.30 -6.77
N GLU A 5 -24.30 20.85 -5.56
CA GLU A 5 -23.34 20.74 -4.48
C GLU A 5 -22.21 19.80 -4.95
N PRO A 6 -20.92 20.18 -4.83
CA PRO A 6 -19.84 19.30 -5.23
C PRO A 6 -19.89 18.03 -4.37
N ALA A 7 -19.96 16.88 -5.04
CA ALA A 7 -19.97 15.60 -4.37
C ALA A 7 -18.72 15.49 -3.48
N HIS A 8 -18.91 15.37 -2.17
CA HIS A 8 -17.82 15.10 -1.25
C HIS A 8 -17.22 13.75 -1.63
N PRO A 9 -15.88 13.65 -1.77
CA PRO A 9 -15.24 12.39 -2.08
C PRO A 9 -15.58 11.37 -0.98
N SER A 10 -15.80 10.11 -1.38
CA SER A 10 -16.01 9.03 -0.42
C SER A 10 -14.82 8.92 0.54
N PRO A 11 -14.99 8.43 1.80
CA PRO A 11 -13.87 8.23 2.73
C PRO A 11 -12.73 7.42 2.13
N VAL A 12 -13.03 6.39 1.33
CA VAL A 12 -12.04 5.58 0.61
C VAL A 12 -11.32 6.39 -0.46
N GLY A 13 -12.03 7.22 -1.23
CA GLY A 13 -11.41 8.10 -2.23
C GLY A 13 -10.49 9.14 -1.60
N SER A 14 -10.87 9.69 -0.45
CA SER A 14 -10.04 10.63 0.32
C SER A 14 -8.78 9.95 0.87
N GLN A 15 -8.91 8.75 1.42
CA GLN A 15 -7.77 7.97 1.90
C GLN A 15 -6.84 7.57 0.75
N SER A 16 -7.37 7.14 -0.38
CA SER A 16 -6.56 6.81 -1.57
C SER A 16 -5.73 7.98 -2.03
N ALA A 17 -6.30 9.18 -2.11
CA ALA A 17 -5.58 10.39 -2.47
C ALA A 17 -4.48 10.73 -1.44
N ALA A 18 -4.79 10.63 -0.15
CA ALA A 18 -3.83 10.88 0.92
C ALA A 18 -2.65 9.90 0.88
N ILE A 19 -2.91 8.62 0.62
CA ILE A 19 -1.88 7.59 0.50
C ILE A 19 -1.02 7.81 -0.73
N SER A 20 -1.61 8.13 -1.89
CA SER A 20 -0.84 8.47 -3.09
C SER A 20 0.09 9.66 -2.84
N ASN A 21 -0.41 10.71 -2.21
CA ASN A 21 0.39 11.90 -1.88
C ASN A 21 1.50 11.61 -0.88
N LEU A 22 1.24 10.80 0.14
CA LEU A 22 2.25 10.35 1.10
C LEU A 22 3.38 9.60 0.40
N THR A 23 3.03 8.64 -0.46
CA THR A 23 4.00 7.80 -1.16
C THR A 23 4.88 8.63 -2.11
N VAL A 24 4.27 9.53 -2.88
CA VAL A 24 5.01 10.47 -3.76
C VAL A 24 5.97 11.34 -2.97
N ARG A 25 5.52 11.90 -1.86
CA ARG A 25 6.35 12.76 -1.01
C ARG A 25 7.53 12.01 -0.42
N LEU A 26 7.31 10.82 0.14
CA LEU A 26 8.38 10.03 0.73
C LEU A 26 9.38 9.56 -0.34
N LEU A 27 8.90 9.08 -1.48
CA LEU A 27 9.78 8.67 -2.57
C LEU A 27 10.65 9.84 -3.07
N SER A 28 10.07 11.02 -3.24
CA SER A 28 10.81 12.23 -3.61
C SER A 28 11.84 12.61 -2.56
N GLN A 29 11.48 12.50 -1.29
CA GLN A 29 12.36 12.85 -0.17
C GLN A 29 13.57 11.91 -0.09
N TYR A 30 13.37 10.62 -0.26
CA TYR A 30 14.43 9.62 -0.15
C TYR A 30 15.28 9.48 -1.42
N THR A 31 14.69 9.58 -2.60
CA THR A 31 15.37 9.32 -3.87
C THR A 31 15.69 10.56 -4.69
N GLY A 32 15.18 11.72 -4.29
CA GLY A 32 15.34 12.98 -5.02
C GLY A 32 14.39 13.15 -6.21
N ARG A 33 13.56 12.13 -6.51
CA ARG A 33 12.59 12.19 -7.60
C ARG A 33 11.31 11.46 -7.23
N GLY A 34 10.17 12.13 -7.40
CA GLY A 34 8.86 11.50 -7.30
C GLY A 34 8.41 10.86 -8.61
N PRO A 35 7.48 9.91 -8.56
CA PRO A 35 6.85 9.34 -9.74
C PRO A 35 6.01 10.40 -10.47
N THR A 36 5.81 10.23 -11.77
CA THR A 36 4.88 11.08 -12.52
C THR A 36 3.42 10.67 -12.34
N ARG A 37 3.19 9.46 -11.87
CA ARG A 37 1.85 8.92 -11.60
C ARG A 37 1.87 8.00 -10.39
N ALA A 38 0.91 8.23 -9.49
CA ALA A 38 0.65 7.38 -8.35
C ALA A 38 -0.86 7.11 -8.24
N ARG A 39 -1.24 5.86 -8.08
CA ARG A 39 -2.63 5.45 -7.90
C ARG A 39 -2.73 4.45 -6.77
N THR A 40 -3.66 4.66 -5.87
CA THR A 40 -3.92 3.80 -4.73
C THR A 40 -5.22 3.04 -4.91
N PHE A 41 -5.18 1.75 -4.65
CA PHE A 41 -6.31 0.85 -4.71
C PHE A 41 -6.52 0.19 -3.36
N PHE A 42 -7.78 0.14 -2.94
CA PHE A 42 -8.21 -0.64 -1.78
C PHE A 42 -8.94 -1.89 -2.26
N ASN A 43 -8.59 -3.02 -1.68
CA ASN A 43 -9.31 -4.26 -1.85
C ASN A 43 -9.36 -4.97 -0.49
N ASP A 44 -10.48 -4.85 0.21
CA ASP A 44 -10.68 -5.33 1.59
C ASP A 44 -9.56 -4.85 2.53
N ASP A 45 -8.70 -5.77 2.97
CA ASP A 45 -7.59 -5.48 3.88
C ASP A 45 -6.27 -5.16 3.14
N MET A 46 -6.32 -5.04 1.82
CA MET A 46 -5.14 -4.75 1.01
C MET A 46 -5.19 -3.33 0.44
N VAL A 47 -4.09 -2.61 0.62
CA VAL A 47 -3.87 -1.31 -0.01
C VAL A 47 -2.67 -1.44 -0.94
N THR A 48 -2.86 -1.11 -2.21
CA THR A 48 -1.81 -1.17 -3.21
C THR A 48 -1.63 0.20 -3.86
N VAL A 49 -0.39 0.68 -3.86
CA VAL A 49 0.01 1.90 -4.55
C VAL A 49 0.80 1.52 -5.79
N VAL A 50 0.32 1.90 -6.95
CA VAL A 50 1.01 1.70 -8.24
C VAL A 50 1.66 3.01 -8.63
N LEU A 51 2.97 2.97 -8.84
CA LEU A 51 3.80 4.12 -9.17
C LEU A 51 4.37 3.94 -10.56
N GLN A 52 4.36 4.97 -11.37
CA GLN A 52 4.93 4.96 -12.72
C GLN A 52 6.00 6.03 -12.83
N ASP A 53 6.99 5.75 -13.69
CA ASP A 53 8.08 6.65 -13.99
C ASP A 53 8.84 7.07 -12.72
N THR A 54 9.31 6.06 -12.00
CA THR A 54 10.00 6.23 -10.70
C THR A 54 11.52 6.22 -10.81
N LEU A 55 12.08 5.70 -11.92
CA LEU A 55 13.54 5.61 -12.10
C LEU A 55 14.19 6.99 -12.11
N THR A 56 15.20 7.17 -11.28
CA THR A 56 16.04 8.37 -11.31
C THR A 56 16.90 8.38 -12.55
N LYS A 57 17.47 9.54 -12.88
CA LYS A 57 18.41 9.65 -14.00
C LYS A 57 19.63 8.73 -13.81
N ALA A 58 20.14 8.63 -12.61
CA ALA A 58 21.26 7.74 -12.28
C ALA A 58 20.91 6.28 -12.51
N GLU A 59 19.71 5.86 -12.07
CA GLU A 59 19.21 4.50 -12.27
C GLU A 59 19.00 4.19 -13.76
N THR A 60 18.43 5.11 -14.53
CA THR A 60 18.28 4.96 -15.98
C THR A 60 19.62 4.79 -16.67
N THR A 61 20.65 5.55 -16.26
CA THR A 61 22.01 5.39 -16.78
C THR A 61 22.55 3.98 -16.49
N LEU A 62 22.32 3.47 -15.29
CA LEU A 62 22.76 2.10 -14.93
C LEU A 62 22.01 1.04 -15.74
N VAL A 63 20.73 1.20 -15.98
CA VAL A 63 19.94 0.30 -16.82
C VAL A 63 20.50 0.28 -18.25
N ASP A 64 20.80 1.45 -18.82
CA ASP A 64 21.35 1.58 -20.16
C ASP A 64 22.74 0.96 -20.32
N LYS A 65 23.44 0.76 -19.19
CA LYS A 65 24.76 0.14 -19.13
C LYS A 65 24.69 -1.32 -18.63
N ASP A 66 23.54 -1.97 -18.76
CA ASP A 66 23.32 -3.37 -18.34
C ASP A 66 23.57 -3.65 -16.83
N ARG A 67 23.27 -2.68 -15.99
CA ARG A 67 23.39 -2.78 -14.54
C ARG A 67 22.02 -2.85 -13.84
N ARG A 68 21.06 -3.56 -14.41
CA ARG A 68 19.70 -3.71 -13.88
C ARG A 68 19.66 -4.28 -12.48
N GLU A 69 20.48 -5.31 -12.22
CA GLU A 69 20.52 -5.96 -10.91
C GLU A 69 20.91 -5.00 -9.80
N LEU A 70 21.87 -4.09 -10.07
CA LEU A 70 22.28 -3.07 -9.12
C LEU A 70 21.16 -2.08 -8.84
N VAL A 71 20.41 -1.69 -9.86
CA VAL A 71 19.24 -0.82 -9.70
C VAL A 71 18.18 -1.49 -8.83
N LEU A 72 17.85 -2.73 -9.09
CA LEU A 72 16.85 -3.48 -8.32
C LEU A 72 17.29 -3.66 -6.86
N LEU A 73 18.56 -3.96 -6.62
CA LEU A 73 19.11 -4.08 -5.27
C LEU A 73 19.08 -2.74 -4.52
N THR A 74 19.47 -1.66 -5.19
CA THR A 74 19.43 -0.32 -4.60
C THR A 74 18.00 0.08 -4.23
N ARG A 75 17.04 -0.20 -5.09
CA ARG A 75 15.63 0.06 -4.84
C ARG A 75 15.10 -0.73 -3.66
N LEU A 76 15.44 -2.00 -3.58
CA LEU A 76 15.06 -2.84 -2.44
C LEU A 76 15.59 -2.24 -1.13
N THR A 77 16.82 -1.79 -1.13
CA THR A 77 17.43 -1.14 0.04
C THR A 77 16.69 0.15 0.42
N PHE A 78 16.36 1.01 -0.55
CA PHE A 78 15.57 2.21 -0.28
C PHE A 78 14.18 1.89 0.27
N GLN A 79 13.54 0.86 -0.24
CA GLN A 79 12.22 0.43 0.22
C GLN A 79 12.26 -0.06 1.68
N GLU A 80 13.30 -0.78 2.06
CA GLU A 80 13.53 -1.17 3.46
C GLU A 80 13.71 0.06 4.37
N VAL A 81 14.50 1.05 3.93
CA VAL A 81 14.73 2.28 4.70
C VAL A 81 13.47 3.13 4.81
N MET A 82 12.68 3.23 3.73
CA MET A 82 11.43 3.98 3.71
C MET A 82 10.27 3.25 4.37
N GLY A 83 10.38 1.95 4.56
CA GLY A 83 9.27 1.08 4.97
C GLY A 83 8.59 1.54 6.24
N ASP A 84 9.34 1.91 7.27
CA ASP A 84 8.79 2.36 8.55
C ASP A 84 7.98 3.65 8.40
N ASP A 85 8.45 4.60 7.61
CA ASP A 85 7.74 5.86 7.37
C ASP A 85 6.47 5.65 6.53
N LEU A 86 6.54 4.75 5.53
CA LEU A 86 5.36 4.38 4.74
C LEU A 86 4.32 3.71 5.61
N ILE A 87 4.69 2.72 6.41
CA ILE A 87 3.80 2.00 7.31
C ILE A 87 3.15 2.96 8.29
N ALA A 88 3.94 3.80 8.97
CA ALA A 88 3.42 4.78 9.92
C ALA A 88 2.40 5.74 9.25
N GLY A 89 2.69 6.19 8.05
CA GLY A 89 1.78 7.07 7.30
C GLY A 89 0.49 6.36 6.89
N ILE A 90 0.56 5.12 6.43
CA ILE A 90 -0.62 4.31 6.09
C ILE A 90 -1.49 4.07 7.33
N GLU A 91 -0.88 3.72 8.47
CA GLU A 91 -1.59 3.53 9.73
C GLU A 91 -2.27 4.81 10.20
N ALA A 92 -1.61 5.95 10.07
CA ALA A 92 -2.20 7.25 10.42
C ALA A 92 -3.40 7.62 9.55
N ILE A 93 -3.33 7.34 8.24
CA ILE A 93 -4.41 7.65 7.29
C ILE A 93 -5.60 6.68 7.46
N THR A 94 -5.34 5.40 7.59
CA THR A 94 -6.40 4.37 7.63
C THR A 94 -6.95 4.12 9.01
N GLY A 95 -6.22 4.47 10.07
CA GLY A 95 -6.57 4.10 11.45
C GLY A 95 -6.43 2.59 11.71
N ARG A 96 -5.75 1.86 10.86
CA ARG A 96 -5.59 0.39 10.92
C ARG A 96 -4.12 0.03 10.98
N ALA A 97 -3.78 -1.00 11.72
CA ALA A 97 -2.42 -1.53 11.78
C ALA A 97 -2.04 -2.21 10.46
N VAL A 98 -0.79 -2.02 10.03
CA VAL A 98 -0.20 -2.73 8.89
C VAL A 98 0.48 -3.98 9.39
N THR A 99 0.08 -5.14 8.89
CA THR A 99 0.63 -6.44 9.29
C THR A 99 1.73 -6.94 8.35
N ALA A 100 1.74 -6.46 7.11
CA ALA A 100 2.76 -6.81 6.12
C ALA A 100 2.94 -5.68 5.11
N PHE A 101 4.16 -5.50 4.65
CA PHE A 101 4.55 -4.57 3.60
C PHE A 101 5.35 -5.32 2.54
N LEU A 102 4.90 -5.22 1.30
CA LEU A 102 5.55 -5.84 0.14
C LEU A 102 5.83 -4.78 -0.90
N SER A 103 6.99 -4.88 -1.51
CA SER A 103 7.44 -3.92 -2.50
C SER A 103 8.02 -4.65 -3.70
N ALA A 104 7.72 -4.19 -4.89
CA ALA A 104 8.22 -4.76 -6.12
C ALA A 104 8.51 -3.66 -7.14
N ASN A 105 9.55 -3.88 -7.95
CA ASN A 105 9.97 -2.97 -8.99
C ASN A 105 10.07 -3.67 -10.33
N HIS A 106 9.58 -3.02 -11.37
CA HIS A 106 9.73 -3.41 -12.75
C HIS A 106 10.42 -2.28 -13.52
N ILE A 107 11.42 -2.59 -14.33
CA ILE A 107 12.25 -1.56 -14.97
C ILE A 107 11.66 -1.06 -16.27
N ASP A 108 11.22 -1.95 -17.13
CA ASP A 108 10.68 -1.61 -18.45
C ASP A 108 9.44 -2.46 -18.77
N PRO A 109 8.23 -1.88 -18.63
CA PRO A 109 7.92 -0.51 -18.22
C PRO A 109 8.33 -0.17 -16.78
N ASP A 110 8.61 1.11 -16.52
CA ASP A 110 9.01 1.63 -15.22
C ASP A 110 7.78 1.72 -14.28
N ILE A 111 7.57 0.67 -13.52
CA ILE A 111 6.46 0.53 -12.58
C ILE A 111 7.00 0.01 -11.25
N ALA A 112 6.61 0.66 -10.16
CA ALA A 112 6.82 0.15 -8.82
C ALA A 112 5.46 -0.07 -8.13
N VAL A 113 5.38 -1.07 -7.28
CA VAL A 113 4.17 -1.42 -6.53
C VAL A 113 4.52 -1.55 -5.06
N GLU A 114 3.80 -0.82 -4.23
CA GLU A 114 3.89 -0.88 -2.78
C GLU A 114 2.56 -1.42 -2.24
N THR A 115 2.60 -2.57 -1.58
CA THR A 115 1.39 -3.23 -1.06
C THR A 115 1.46 -3.36 0.46
N PHE A 116 0.38 -2.96 1.11
CA PHE A 116 0.21 -3.02 2.56
C PHE A 116 -0.96 -3.93 2.89
N ILE A 117 -0.74 -4.89 3.76
CA ILE A 117 -1.80 -5.73 4.31
C ILE A 117 -2.19 -5.14 5.67
N LEU A 118 -3.45 -4.76 5.79
CA LEU A 118 -3.98 -4.17 7.02
C LEU A 118 -4.56 -5.27 7.92
N ALA A 119 -4.44 -5.07 9.23
CA ALA A 119 -5.16 -5.91 10.18
C ALA A 119 -6.66 -5.84 9.90
N PRO A 120 -7.39 -6.95 10.00
CA PRO A 120 -8.83 -6.92 9.79
C PRO A 120 -9.47 -5.91 10.73
N THR A 121 -10.45 -5.16 10.21
CA THR A 121 -11.34 -4.39 11.07
C THR A 121 -11.99 -5.36 12.04
N GLN A 122 -11.96 -5.02 13.35
CA GLN A 122 -12.61 -5.89 14.34
C GLN A 122 -14.03 -6.21 13.86
N PRO A 123 -14.42 -7.49 13.78
CA PRO A 123 -15.78 -7.83 13.45
C PRO A 123 -16.70 -7.16 14.45
N ALA A 124 -17.75 -6.49 13.97
CA ALA A 124 -18.87 -6.12 14.82
C ALA A 124 -19.18 -7.33 15.68
N LEU A 125 -19.22 -7.16 16.99
CA LEU A 125 -19.41 -8.20 18.04
C LEU A 125 -20.05 -9.46 17.44
N ALA A 126 -19.29 -10.56 17.41
CA ALA A 126 -19.75 -11.82 16.84
C ALA A 126 -21.14 -12.15 17.37
N ASP A 127 -22.09 -12.41 16.47
CA ASP A 127 -23.42 -12.84 16.84
C ASP A 127 -23.30 -14.03 17.80
N PRO A 128 -23.88 -13.98 19.00
CA PRO A 128 -23.81 -15.07 19.97
C PRO A 128 -24.21 -16.43 19.40
N ALA A 129 -25.05 -16.46 18.35
CA ALA A 129 -25.45 -17.67 17.64
C ALA A 129 -24.30 -18.31 16.85
N GLN A 130 -23.36 -17.54 16.31
CA GLN A 130 -22.21 -18.09 15.57
C GLN A 130 -21.15 -18.67 16.50
N THR A 131 -21.00 -18.11 17.69
CA THR A 131 -20.07 -18.64 18.70
C THR A 131 -20.54 -19.99 19.25
N ARG A 132 -21.85 -20.22 19.33
CA ARG A 132 -22.42 -21.53 19.77
C ARG A 132 -22.23 -22.62 18.72
N ALA A 133 -22.31 -22.30 17.44
CA ALA A 133 -22.12 -23.28 16.36
C ALA A 133 -20.67 -23.78 16.28
N ALA A 134 -19.69 -22.90 16.50
CA ALA A 134 -18.27 -23.25 16.54
C ALA A 134 -17.90 -24.10 17.77
N ALA A 135 -18.49 -23.83 18.91
CA ALA A 135 -18.28 -24.62 20.14
C ALA A 135 -18.93 -26.01 20.10
N GLY A 136 -20.04 -26.16 19.33
CA GLY A 136 -20.73 -27.46 19.17
C GLY A 136 -19.97 -28.44 18.28
N PHE A 137 -19.09 -28.00 17.40
CA PHE A 137 -18.32 -28.87 16.51
C PHE A 137 -17.09 -29.51 17.19
N GLN A 138 -16.59 -28.91 18.27
CA GLN A 138 -15.43 -29.47 18.98
C GLN A 138 -15.81 -30.54 20.04
N ALA A 139 -17.05 -30.63 20.41
CA ALA A 139 -17.53 -31.61 21.43
C ALA A 139 -17.88 -33.01 20.87
N ALA A 140 -17.88 -33.23 19.55
CA ALA A 140 -18.26 -34.50 18.93
C ALA A 140 -17.07 -35.39 18.52
N GLY A 141 -15.86 -35.09 18.95
CA GLY A 141 -14.62 -35.74 18.50
C GLY A 141 -13.87 -36.60 19.52
N THR A 142 -14.51 -37.02 20.62
CA THR A 142 -13.88 -37.96 21.57
C THR A 142 -14.89 -39.02 22.01
N ALA A 143 -14.96 -40.06 21.25
CA ALA A 143 -15.41 -41.38 21.69
C ALA A 143 -14.62 -42.45 20.98
#